data_c65faae92914a6b5342093909382c4fc
#
_entry.id   c65faae92914a6b5342093909382c4fc
#
_cell.length_a   1.000
_cell.length_b   1.000
_cell.length_c   1.000
_cell.angle_alpha   90.00
_cell.angle_beta   90.00
_cell.angle_gamma   90.00
#
_symmetry.space_group_name_H-M   'P 1'
#
loop_
_entity.id
_entity.type
_entity.pdbx_description
1 polymer ?
#
loop_
_entity_poly.entity_id
_entity_poly.type
_entity_poly.pdbx_seq_one_letter_code
_entity_poly.pdbx_strand_id
1 'polypeptide(L)'
;YTTNYEDWLSLTNYISSEIIEEDTSIILQLDNDTRYFWGVQVIDSDGFSLLGNDSLPQELIIGNLKVNDISTPSKFSLHQNYPNPFNPITKIKYDIAKQENVSLSIYDIKGRKIISLVNKQQDVGSYSVLWNGKDKFGNVLPGGIYIYRINSDSFMDTKKLIFLK
;
A
#
# COMPACT_ATOMS: atom_id res chain seq x y z
N TYR A 1 -8.59 -8.87 -18.17
CA TYR A 1 -9.34 -7.70 -17.72
C TYR A 1 -10.77 -7.72 -18.27
N THR A 2 -11.66 -7.00 -17.67
CA THR A 2 -13.06 -6.88 -18.07
C THR A 2 -13.57 -5.47 -17.78
N THR A 3 -14.66 -5.08 -18.44
CA THR A 3 -15.34 -3.79 -18.22
C THR A 3 -16.48 -3.88 -17.21
N ASN A 4 -16.80 -5.08 -16.73
CA ASN A 4 -17.90 -5.32 -15.80
C ASN A 4 -17.39 -6.07 -14.56
N TYR A 5 -17.70 -5.54 -13.38
CA TYR A 5 -17.33 -6.12 -12.09
C TYR A 5 -17.92 -7.53 -11.88
N GLU A 6 -19.18 -7.74 -12.27
CA GLU A 6 -19.86 -9.04 -12.12
C GLU A 6 -19.22 -10.12 -13.02
N ASP A 7 -18.79 -9.74 -14.23
CA ASP A 7 -18.08 -10.64 -15.13
C ASP A 7 -16.73 -11.06 -14.54
N TRP A 8 -16.05 -10.14 -13.85
CA TRP A 8 -14.81 -10.45 -13.15
C TRP A 8 -15.02 -11.46 -12.02
N LEU A 9 -16.08 -11.28 -11.20
CA LEU A 9 -16.41 -12.21 -10.12
C LEU A 9 -16.72 -13.63 -10.62
N SER A 10 -17.34 -13.73 -11.78
CA SER A 10 -17.71 -15.03 -12.40
C SER A 10 -16.60 -15.62 -13.26
N LEU A 11 -15.56 -14.87 -13.58
CA LEU A 11 -14.52 -15.21 -14.56
C LEU A 11 -15.06 -15.63 -15.93
N THR A 12 -16.26 -15.16 -16.30
CA THR A 12 -16.97 -15.64 -17.48
C THR A 12 -16.76 -14.81 -18.75
N ASN A 13 -16.43 -13.53 -18.64
CA ASN A 13 -16.33 -12.64 -19.81
C ASN A 13 -15.08 -11.77 -19.76
N TYR A 14 -13.91 -12.34 -19.56
CA TYR A 14 -12.67 -11.57 -19.64
C TYR A 14 -12.20 -11.39 -21.10
N ILE A 15 -11.65 -10.23 -21.40
CA ILE A 15 -11.27 -9.82 -22.75
C ILE A 15 -9.90 -10.39 -23.15
N SER A 16 -9.01 -10.65 -22.19
CA SER A 16 -7.69 -11.20 -22.45
C SER A 16 -7.17 -11.97 -21.25
N SER A 17 -6.62 -13.14 -21.52
CA SER A 17 -5.70 -13.82 -20.61
C SER A 17 -4.43 -14.12 -21.38
N GLU A 18 -3.31 -13.58 -20.95
CA GLU A 18 -1.99 -13.98 -21.45
C GLU A 18 -1.27 -14.72 -20.33
N ILE A 19 -0.69 -15.86 -20.68
CA ILE A 19 0.22 -16.59 -19.81
C ILE A 19 1.58 -15.92 -19.98
N ILE A 20 2.07 -15.31 -18.93
CA ILE A 20 3.39 -14.68 -18.88
C ILE A 20 4.29 -15.66 -18.14
N GLU A 21 5.16 -16.36 -18.85
CA GLU A 21 6.02 -17.37 -18.24
C GLU A 21 7.31 -16.80 -17.63
N GLU A 22 7.81 -15.67 -18.13
CA GLU A 22 9.10 -15.11 -17.69
C GLU A 22 9.12 -13.58 -17.54
N ASP A 23 8.10 -12.86 -17.99
CA ASP A 23 8.04 -11.40 -17.93
C ASP A 23 7.32 -10.89 -16.68
N THR A 24 7.82 -9.80 -16.12
CA THR A 24 7.21 -9.14 -14.96
C THR A 24 6.26 -8.01 -15.32
N SER A 25 6.04 -7.75 -16.62
CA SER A 25 5.20 -6.67 -17.10
C SER A 25 4.52 -7.01 -18.40
N ILE A 26 3.30 -6.51 -18.57
CA ILE A 26 2.52 -6.58 -19.83
C ILE A 26 2.07 -5.19 -20.24
N ILE A 27 2.07 -4.91 -21.52
CA ILE A 27 1.55 -3.66 -22.08
C ILE A 27 0.20 -3.97 -22.74
N LEU A 28 -0.86 -3.35 -22.23
CA LEU A 28 -2.21 -3.48 -22.77
C LEU A 28 -2.61 -2.21 -23.52
N GLN A 29 -3.24 -2.37 -24.68
CA GLN A 29 -3.92 -1.28 -25.38
C GLN A 29 -5.38 -1.27 -24.92
N LEU A 30 -5.79 -0.19 -24.28
CA LEU A 30 -7.12 -0.05 -23.68
C LEU A 30 -7.82 1.16 -24.28
N ASP A 31 -9.15 1.06 -24.42
CA ASP A 31 -9.97 2.15 -24.96
C ASP A 31 -10.10 3.29 -23.95
N ASN A 32 -10.10 4.51 -24.47
CA ASN A 32 -10.34 5.71 -23.66
C ASN A 32 -11.79 5.74 -23.13
N ASP A 33 -11.98 6.42 -22.00
CA ASP A 33 -13.28 6.63 -21.35
C ASP A 33 -14.00 5.34 -20.96
N THR A 34 -13.23 4.27 -20.77
CA THR A 34 -13.73 2.96 -20.38
C THR A 34 -13.21 2.56 -19.00
N ARG A 35 -14.09 1.96 -18.20
CA ARG A 35 -13.74 1.39 -16.91
C ARG A 35 -13.34 -0.06 -17.10
N TYR A 36 -12.18 -0.43 -16.54
CA TYR A 36 -11.67 -1.78 -16.56
C TYR A 36 -11.49 -2.31 -15.15
N PHE A 37 -11.71 -3.59 -14.98
CA PHE A 37 -11.35 -4.32 -13.77
C PHE A 37 -10.25 -5.31 -14.14
N TRP A 38 -9.22 -5.37 -13.31
CA TRP A 38 -8.08 -6.24 -13.56
C TRP A 38 -7.63 -6.96 -12.28
N GLY A 39 -7.01 -8.08 -12.47
CA GLY A 39 -6.40 -8.85 -11.40
C GLY A 39 -5.36 -9.80 -11.98
N VAL A 40 -4.51 -10.33 -11.13
CA VAL A 40 -3.51 -11.33 -11.47
C VAL A 40 -3.90 -12.63 -10.82
N GLN A 41 -3.95 -13.68 -11.61
CA GLN A 41 -4.13 -15.05 -11.14
C GLN A 41 -2.84 -15.82 -11.39
N VAL A 42 -2.31 -16.42 -10.34
CA VAL A 42 -1.18 -17.36 -10.43
C VAL A 42 -1.72 -18.78 -10.41
N ILE A 43 -1.38 -19.56 -11.41
CA ILE A 43 -1.77 -20.97 -11.53
C ILE A 43 -0.49 -21.79 -11.40
N ASP A 44 -0.45 -22.71 -10.47
CA ASP A 44 0.68 -23.63 -10.33
C ASP A 44 0.58 -24.81 -11.31
N SER A 45 1.60 -25.67 -11.33
CA SER A 45 1.66 -26.84 -12.21
C SER A 45 0.56 -27.87 -11.94
N ASP A 46 -0.08 -27.84 -10.78
CA ASP A 46 -1.15 -28.77 -10.37
C ASP A 46 -2.54 -28.16 -10.63
N GLY A 47 -2.60 -26.95 -11.22
CA GLY A 47 -3.83 -26.24 -11.57
C GLY A 47 -4.49 -25.51 -10.42
N PHE A 48 -3.84 -25.41 -9.26
CA PHE A 48 -4.30 -24.54 -8.19
C PHE A 48 -4.05 -23.08 -8.54
N SER A 49 -5.07 -22.25 -8.32
CA SER A 49 -4.97 -20.83 -8.62
C SER A 49 -5.11 -19.97 -7.37
N LEU A 50 -4.28 -18.95 -7.26
CA LEU A 50 -4.39 -17.89 -6.27
C LEU A 50 -4.63 -16.59 -7.02
N LEU A 51 -5.70 -15.88 -6.64
CA LEU A 51 -5.90 -14.51 -7.10
C LEU A 51 -4.95 -13.62 -6.30
N GLY A 52 -4.07 -12.94 -6.99
CA GLY A 52 -3.29 -11.86 -6.39
C GLY A 52 -4.20 -10.71 -5.92
N ASN A 53 -3.72 -9.94 -4.95
CA ASN A 53 -4.38 -8.71 -4.53
C ASN A 53 -5.68 -8.87 -3.73
N ASP A 54 -5.65 -9.66 -2.67
CA ASP A 54 -6.76 -9.82 -1.70
C ASP A 54 -8.10 -10.26 -2.33
N SER A 55 -8.06 -10.95 -3.45
CA SER A 55 -9.24 -11.51 -4.15
C SER A 55 -10.24 -10.47 -4.68
N LEU A 56 -9.89 -9.19 -4.70
CA LEU A 56 -10.72 -8.13 -5.26
C LEU A 56 -10.09 -7.54 -6.51
N PRO A 57 -10.87 -7.28 -7.58
CA PRO A 57 -10.37 -6.64 -8.77
C PRO A 57 -9.92 -5.20 -8.45
N GLN A 58 -8.85 -4.81 -9.08
CA GLN A 58 -8.44 -3.41 -9.07
C GLN A 58 -9.18 -2.68 -10.20
N GLU A 59 -9.76 -1.55 -9.89
CA GLU A 59 -10.40 -0.70 -10.88
C GLU A 59 -9.37 0.19 -11.57
N LEU A 60 -9.39 0.19 -12.90
CA LEU A 60 -8.63 1.09 -13.75
C LEU A 60 -9.59 1.84 -14.67
N ILE A 61 -9.63 3.14 -14.57
CA ILE A 61 -10.42 4.00 -15.47
C ILE A 61 -9.46 4.62 -16.48
N ILE A 62 -9.64 4.26 -17.74
CA ILE A 62 -8.93 4.89 -18.85
C ILE A 62 -9.79 6.03 -19.39
N GLY A 63 -9.29 7.23 -19.32
CA GLY A 63 -9.98 8.41 -19.78
C GLY A 63 -9.09 9.63 -19.63
N ASN A 64 -9.60 10.80 -20.01
CA ASN A 64 -8.95 12.06 -19.65
C ASN A 64 -8.91 12.16 -18.12
N LEU A 65 -7.91 11.53 -17.51
CA LEU A 65 -7.51 11.91 -16.18
C LEU A 65 -7.18 13.38 -16.25
N LYS A 66 -8.19 14.22 -15.97
CA LYS A 66 -7.89 15.59 -15.59
C LYS A 66 -6.91 15.41 -14.43
N VAL A 67 -5.71 15.94 -14.61
CA VAL A 67 -4.63 15.95 -13.62
C VAL A 67 -5.10 16.47 -12.24
N ASN A 68 -6.36 16.91 -12.15
CA ASN A 68 -7.05 17.36 -10.95
C ASN A 68 -7.48 16.23 -10.00
N ASP A 69 -7.43 14.94 -10.40
CA ASP A 69 -7.83 13.84 -9.51
C ASP A 69 -6.66 13.10 -8.86
N ILE A 70 -5.43 13.36 -9.24
CA ILE A 70 -4.31 13.14 -8.34
C ILE A 70 -4.33 14.34 -7.38
N SER A 71 -5.17 14.28 -6.37
CA SER A 71 -5.14 15.30 -5.32
C SER A 71 -3.79 15.21 -4.63
N THR A 72 -2.83 15.98 -5.15
CA THR A 72 -1.55 16.15 -4.45
C THR A 72 -1.90 16.67 -3.06
N PRO A 73 -1.43 16.01 -2.00
CA PRO A 73 -1.77 16.41 -0.66
C PRO A 73 -1.43 17.88 -0.43
N SER A 74 -2.41 18.68 -0.06
CA SER A 74 -2.22 20.09 0.26
C SER A 74 -1.73 20.31 1.69
N LYS A 75 -1.74 19.25 2.50
CA LYS A 75 -1.32 19.26 3.92
C LYS A 75 -0.53 18.00 4.24
N PHE A 76 0.44 18.14 5.12
CA PHE A 76 1.08 16.99 5.76
C PHE A 76 0.07 16.27 6.65
N SER A 77 0.10 14.93 6.62
CA SER A 77 -0.77 14.12 7.45
C SER A 77 -0.09 12.80 7.83
N LEU A 78 -0.30 12.36 9.05
CA LEU A 78 0.01 11.00 9.48
C LEU A 78 -1.31 10.29 9.76
N HIS A 79 -1.61 9.21 9.04
CA HIS A 79 -2.86 8.47 9.22
C HIS A 79 -2.71 7.40 10.29
N GLN A 80 -3.84 6.98 10.87
CA GLN A 80 -3.87 5.84 11.76
C GLN A 80 -3.45 4.58 10.99
N ASN A 81 -2.56 3.80 11.57
CA ASN A 81 -2.15 2.53 10.98
C ASN A 81 -3.35 1.57 10.87
N TYR A 82 -3.36 0.76 9.82
CA TYR A 82 -4.41 -0.23 9.62
C TYR A 82 -3.80 -1.58 9.18
N PRO A 83 -4.24 -2.68 9.81
CA PRO A 83 -5.13 -2.77 10.96
C PRO A 83 -4.51 -2.21 12.25
N ASN A 84 -5.36 -1.85 13.23
CA ASN A 84 -4.95 -1.48 14.59
C ASN A 84 -6.07 -1.86 15.58
N PRO A 85 -5.90 -2.86 16.45
CA PRO A 85 -4.70 -3.67 16.65
C PRO A 85 -4.29 -4.50 15.44
N PHE A 86 -3.01 -4.91 15.35
CA PHE A 86 -2.49 -5.66 14.22
C PHE A 86 -1.74 -6.94 14.63
N ASN A 87 -1.70 -7.93 13.71
CA ASN A 87 -0.96 -9.19 13.84
C ASN A 87 -0.71 -9.78 12.44
N PRO A 88 0.52 -10.05 12.01
CA PRO A 88 1.76 -9.46 12.49
C PRO A 88 2.12 -8.16 11.75
N ILE A 89 1.34 -7.75 10.73
CA ILE A 89 1.68 -6.65 9.82
C ILE A 89 0.63 -5.55 9.90
N THR A 90 1.10 -4.31 9.84
CA THR A 90 0.26 -3.12 9.70
C THR A 90 0.82 -2.17 8.65
N LYS A 91 -0.05 -1.40 8.02
CA LYS A 91 0.28 -0.36 7.06
C LYS A 91 0.12 1.01 7.71
N ILE A 92 1.14 1.83 7.61
CA ILE A 92 1.13 3.23 8.02
C ILE A 92 1.10 4.08 6.76
N LYS A 93 0.09 4.94 6.63
CA LYS A 93 -0.04 5.90 5.53
C LYS A 93 0.29 7.31 6.02
N TYR A 94 0.86 8.13 5.15
CA TYR A 94 1.15 9.54 5.42
C TYR A 94 1.22 10.33 4.13
N ASP A 95 0.95 11.65 4.23
CA ASP A 95 0.91 12.57 3.11
C ASP A 95 2.00 13.64 3.27
N ILE A 96 2.67 13.92 2.18
CA ILE A 96 3.73 14.92 2.07
C ILE A 96 3.23 16.05 1.16
N ALA A 97 3.09 17.25 1.71
CA ALA A 97 2.53 18.40 1.01
C ALA A 97 3.57 19.21 0.20
N LYS A 98 4.84 19.06 0.51
CA LYS A 98 5.97 19.62 -0.24
C LYS A 98 7.21 18.75 -0.06
N GLN A 99 8.14 18.83 -1.00
CA GLN A 99 9.38 18.06 -0.93
C GLN A 99 10.18 18.39 0.34
N GLU A 100 10.41 17.41 1.21
CA GLU A 100 11.15 17.53 2.45
C GLU A 100 11.90 16.25 2.81
N ASN A 101 12.84 16.35 3.75
CA ASN A 101 13.43 15.18 4.38
C ASN A 101 12.42 14.60 5.38
N VAL A 102 12.05 13.35 5.17
CA VAL A 102 11.04 12.65 5.97
C VAL A 102 11.67 11.52 6.74
N SER A 103 11.44 11.48 8.06
CA SER A 103 11.76 10.34 8.91
C SER A 103 10.50 9.80 9.57
N LEU A 104 10.27 8.49 9.44
CA LEU A 104 9.20 7.77 10.12
C LEU A 104 9.82 6.66 10.95
N SER A 105 9.59 6.69 12.25
CA SER A 105 10.24 5.79 13.20
C SER A 105 9.24 5.23 14.21
N ILE A 106 9.52 4.00 14.67
CA ILE A 106 8.78 3.32 15.73
C ILE A 106 9.55 3.46 17.04
N TYR A 107 8.80 3.66 18.13
CA TYR A 107 9.29 3.80 19.49
C TYR A 107 8.51 2.90 20.45
N ASP A 108 9.14 2.50 21.53
CA ASP A 108 8.44 1.90 22.67
C ASP A 108 7.78 3.00 23.56
N ILE A 109 7.03 2.56 24.56
CA ILE A 109 6.34 3.47 25.52
C ILE A 109 7.30 4.29 26.38
N LYS A 110 8.59 3.92 26.43
CA LYS A 110 9.65 4.67 27.15
C LYS A 110 10.33 5.69 26.24
N GLY A 111 9.87 5.82 24.97
CA GLY A 111 10.44 6.73 23.99
C GLY A 111 11.74 6.23 23.34
N ARG A 112 12.14 4.98 23.55
CA ARG A 112 13.33 4.41 22.90
C ARG A 112 12.99 4.06 21.47
N LYS A 113 13.82 4.51 20.54
CA LYS A 113 13.67 4.23 19.11
C LYS A 113 13.95 2.73 18.83
N ILE A 114 13.00 2.07 18.24
CA ILE A 114 13.05 0.64 17.87
C ILE A 114 13.60 0.47 16.45
N ILE A 115 13.01 1.18 15.49
CA ILE A 115 13.36 1.08 14.08
C ILE A 115 13.02 2.39 13.36
N SER A 116 13.78 2.71 12.32
CA SER A 116 13.43 3.73 11.34
C SER A 116 12.86 3.04 10.11
N LEU A 117 11.63 3.33 9.76
CA LEU A 117 10.95 2.77 8.59
C LEU A 117 11.23 3.60 7.33
N VAL A 118 11.34 4.91 7.50
CA VAL A 118 11.66 5.86 6.43
C VAL A 118 12.69 6.85 6.96
N ASN A 119 13.67 7.21 6.12
CA ASN A 119 14.63 8.27 6.41
C ASN A 119 15.26 8.73 5.09
N LYS A 120 14.53 9.56 4.34
CA LYS A 120 14.97 10.07 3.03
C LYS A 120 14.15 11.29 2.61
N GLN A 121 14.67 12.01 1.62
CA GLN A 121 13.90 13.05 0.94
C GLN A 121 12.76 12.42 0.15
N GLN A 122 11.57 13.02 0.23
CA GLN A 122 10.37 12.60 -0.47
C GLN A 122 9.68 13.81 -1.12
N ASP A 123 9.17 13.59 -2.31
CA ASP A 123 8.39 14.58 -3.05
C ASP A 123 6.96 14.67 -2.51
N VAL A 124 6.19 15.63 -3.03
CA VAL A 124 4.75 15.74 -2.77
C VAL A 124 4.04 14.44 -3.16
N GLY A 125 3.24 13.91 -2.27
CA GLY A 125 2.52 12.66 -2.54
C GLY A 125 2.01 11.94 -1.30
N SER A 126 1.21 10.92 -1.54
CA SER A 126 0.72 9.99 -0.50
C SER A 126 1.58 8.73 -0.49
N TYR A 127 2.05 8.36 0.68
CA TYR A 127 2.98 7.25 0.88
C TYR A 127 2.44 6.23 1.87
N SER A 128 2.95 5.02 1.76
CA SER A 128 2.67 4.00 2.75
C SER A 128 3.90 3.13 3.01
N VAL A 129 4.00 2.63 4.24
CA VAL A 129 5.04 1.69 4.66
C VAL A 129 4.44 0.61 5.53
N LEU A 130 4.94 -0.62 5.39
CA LEU A 130 4.55 -1.75 6.20
C LEU A 130 5.50 -1.90 7.39
N TRP A 131 4.94 -2.29 8.55
CA TRP A 131 5.71 -2.72 9.70
C TRP A 131 5.19 -4.06 10.21
N ASN A 132 6.11 -4.98 10.47
CA ASN A 132 5.83 -6.36 10.83
C ASN A 132 6.16 -6.72 12.29
N GLY A 133 6.17 -5.72 13.18
CA GLY A 133 6.44 -5.96 14.61
C GLY A 133 7.88 -6.35 14.95
N LYS A 134 8.85 -6.04 14.08
CA LYS A 134 10.27 -6.35 14.30
C LYS A 134 11.10 -5.10 14.56
N ASP A 135 12.19 -5.29 15.30
CA ASP A 135 13.22 -4.27 15.50
C ASP A 135 14.18 -4.18 14.30
N LYS A 136 15.16 -3.27 14.39
CA LYS A 136 16.18 -3.07 13.35
C LYS A 136 17.11 -4.27 13.13
N PHE A 137 17.13 -5.24 14.05
CA PHE A 137 17.93 -6.46 13.95
C PHE A 137 17.10 -7.66 13.45
N GLY A 138 15.79 -7.46 13.18
CA GLY A 138 14.89 -8.51 12.73
C GLY A 138 14.23 -9.31 13.87
N ASN A 139 14.47 -8.97 15.13
CA ASN A 139 13.85 -9.65 16.27
C ASN A 139 12.38 -9.25 16.38
N VAL A 140 11.52 -10.24 16.60
CA VAL A 140 10.08 -10.01 16.86
C VAL A 140 9.92 -9.38 18.24
N LEU A 141 9.19 -8.28 18.29
CA LEU A 141 8.91 -7.57 19.51
C LEU A 141 7.79 -8.22 20.32
N PRO A 142 7.72 -7.98 21.64
CA PRO A 142 6.56 -8.37 22.44
C PRO A 142 5.28 -7.69 21.98
N GLY A 143 4.14 -8.38 22.13
CA GLY A 143 2.83 -7.73 21.98
C GLY A 143 2.69 -6.56 22.97
N GLY A 144 2.09 -5.47 22.53
CA GLY A 144 1.95 -4.28 23.36
C GLY A 144 1.70 -3.01 22.57
N ILE A 145 1.82 -1.89 23.28
CA ILE A 145 1.64 -0.54 22.72
C ILE A 145 2.99 -0.01 22.26
N TYR A 146 2.99 0.50 21.03
CA TYR A 146 4.10 1.21 20.40
C TYR A 146 3.63 2.56 19.89
N ILE A 147 4.58 3.41 19.58
CA ILE A 147 4.34 4.76 19.08
C ILE A 147 5.09 4.89 17.77
N TYR A 148 4.45 5.45 16.75
CA TYR A 148 5.14 5.86 15.54
C TYR A 148 5.07 7.37 15.40
N ARG A 149 6.17 7.93 14.92
CA ARG A 149 6.33 9.37 14.72
C ARG A 149 6.88 9.62 13.34
N ILE A 150 6.20 10.52 12.62
CA ILE A 150 6.75 11.18 11.45
C ILE A 150 7.37 12.51 11.86
N ASN A 151 8.49 12.83 11.26
CA ASN A 151 9.15 14.11 11.41
C ASN A 151 9.72 14.55 10.06
N SER A 152 9.38 15.76 9.64
CA SER A 152 9.97 16.44 8.51
C SER A 152 10.41 17.84 8.92
N ASP A 153 10.96 18.61 7.99
CA ASP A 153 11.48 19.95 8.30
C ASP A 153 10.38 20.90 8.85
N SER A 154 9.13 20.72 8.38
CA SER A 154 8.00 21.59 8.72
C SER A 154 6.86 20.90 9.46
N PHE A 155 6.90 19.58 9.64
CA PHE A 155 5.78 18.82 10.20
C PHE A 155 6.26 17.69 11.11
N MET A 156 5.55 17.54 12.24
CA MET A 156 5.72 16.42 13.15
C MET A 156 4.36 15.94 13.65
N ASP A 157 4.14 14.65 13.60
CA ASP A 157 2.95 14.01 14.19
C ASP A 157 3.31 12.65 14.80
N THR A 158 2.49 12.20 15.74
CA THR A 158 2.73 10.98 16.52
C THR A 158 1.42 10.25 16.75
N LYS A 159 1.42 8.94 16.51
CA LYS A 159 0.25 8.09 16.75
C LYS A 159 0.63 6.81 17.47
N LYS A 160 -0.38 6.19 18.07
CA LYS A 160 -0.28 4.93 18.82
C LYS A 160 -0.69 3.77 17.92
N LEU A 161 0.00 2.64 18.06
CA LEU A 161 -0.39 1.36 17.48
C LEU A 161 -0.34 0.24 18.55
N ILE A 162 -1.12 -0.80 18.34
CA ILE A 162 -1.25 -1.94 19.26
C ILE A 162 -0.87 -3.20 18.47
N PHE A 163 0.22 -3.84 18.92
CA PHE A 163 0.69 -5.09 18.36
C PHE A 163 0.15 -6.26 19.18
N LEU A 164 -0.55 -7.17 18.51
CA LEU A 164 -1.00 -8.45 19.07
C LEU A 164 0.00 -9.54 18.69
N LYS A 165 0.17 -10.50 19.58
CA LYS A 165 1.04 -11.65 19.33
C LYS A 165 0.20 -12.91 19.16
#